data_31d60b78fe402c641187df22c1bfc095
#
_entry.id   31d60b78fe402c641187df22c1bfc095
#
_cell.length_a   1.000
_cell.length_b   1.000
_cell.length_c   1.000
_cell.angle_alpha   90.00
_cell.angle_beta   90.00
_cell.angle_gamma   90.00
#
_symmetry.space_group_name_H-M   'P 1'
#
loop_
_entity.id
_entity.type
_entity.pdbx_description
1 polymer ?
#
loop_
_entity_poly.entity_id
_entity_poly.type
_entity_poly.pdbx_seq_one_letter_code
_entity_poly.pdbx_strand_id
1 'polypeptide(L)'
;MASVAERLGAAPDARLLILNCADLGFCHASTTGVYDALRNGLATTASLVVPAPWAREAASRFRGDDIGVRLTLNAEHDLYRWGPITQAPSLLDGDGGFPRTVTDVWDHADLDEVRRECRAQLERAVLWGFDISHLDAHLDALLLRPEFFDIYLELAVDFGLPLRLPDASVEPTVGFPIRRLAAEAGVLFADRAATIPARGGRQTLLERLGALEPGLTEITLHPAIDSDELRAASDDWESRVADRTLLVDDPEVAAALASTGAICIGYRPLRDAMRHPIRP
;
A
#
# COMPACT_ATOMS: atom_id res chain seq x y z
N MET A 1 9.16 -13.84 19.83
CA MET A 1 8.64 -14.38 18.55
C MET A 1 9.77 -14.33 17.53
N ALA A 2 9.83 -15.29 16.57
CA ALA A 2 10.78 -15.21 15.46
C ALA A 2 10.55 -13.92 14.66
N SER A 3 11.63 -13.28 14.20
CA SER A 3 11.56 -12.10 13.36
C SER A 3 10.87 -12.41 12.02
N VAL A 4 10.40 -11.37 11.29
CA VAL A 4 9.83 -11.58 9.95
C VAL A 4 10.87 -12.20 9.02
N ALA A 5 12.14 -11.77 9.11
CA ALA A 5 13.23 -12.34 8.33
C ALA A 5 13.41 -13.85 8.59
N GLU A 6 13.41 -14.28 9.85
CA GLU A 6 13.48 -15.70 10.21
C GLU A 6 12.27 -16.50 9.71
N ARG A 7 11.07 -15.93 9.79
CA ARG A 7 9.84 -16.56 9.25
C ARG A 7 9.87 -16.73 7.73
N LEU A 8 10.64 -15.89 7.04
CA LEU A 8 10.88 -15.98 5.60
C LEU A 8 12.09 -16.85 5.24
N GLY A 9 12.76 -17.47 6.25
CA GLY A 9 13.95 -18.30 6.04
C GLY A 9 15.23 -17.52 5.73
N ALA A 10 15.23 -16.21 5.98
CA ALA A 10 16.40 -15.36 5.83
C ALA A 10 17.28 -15.40 7.10
N ALA A 11 18.56 -15.03 6.98
CA ALA A 11 19.45 -14.90 8.11
C ALA A 11 18.95 -13.82 9.11
N PRO A 12 19.20 -13.98 10.42
CA PRO A 12 18.70 -13.01 11.42
C PRO A 12 19.21 -11.58 11.23
N ASP A 13 20.35 -11.41 10.57
CA ASP A 13 20.97 -10.13 10.24
C ASP A 13 20.67 -9.64 8.82
N ALA A 14 19.85 -10.38 8.07
CA ALA A 14 19.46 -10.00 6.73
C ALA A 14 18.64 -8.70 6.71
N ARG A 15 18.95 -7.83 5.76
CA ARG A 15 18.17 -6.64 5.45
C ARG A 15 17.24 -6.96 4.30
N LEU A 16 15.95 -7.01 4.58
CA LEU A 16 14.91 -7.20 3.58
C LEU A 16 14.26 -5.84 3.27
N LEU A 17 13.98 -5.59 1.99
CA LEU A 17 13.39 -4.32 1.56
C LEU A 17 12.21 -4.58 0.63
N ILE A 18 11.10 -3.92 0.93
CA ILE A 18 9.95 -3.77 0.04
C ILE A 18 9.94 -2.32 -0.46
N LEU A 19 9.97 -2.13 -1.79
CA LEU A 19 9.70 -0.85 -2.44
C LEU A 19 8.27 -0.91 -3.02
N ASN A 20 7.33 -0.30 -2.30
CA ASN A 20 5.90 -0.34 -2.64
C ASN A 20 5.50 0.89 -3.46
N CYS A 21 4.84 0.69 -4.58
CA CYS A 21 4.23 1.74 -5.39
C CYS A 21 2.73 1.85 -5.05
N ALA A 22 2.33 2.92 -4.39
CA ALA A 22 0.93 3.18 -4.12
C ALA A 22 0.19 3.70 -5.38
N ASP A 23 -1.15 3.71 -5.30
CA ASP A 23 -2.07 4.34 -6.25
C ASP A 23 -2.09 3.73 -7.67
N LEU A 24 -1.82 2.42 -7.80
CA LEU A 24 -2.13 1.69 -9.04
C LEU A 24 -3.64 1.81 -9.33
N GLY A 25 -4.00 2.21 -10.54
CA GLY A 25 -5.40 2.38 -10.95
C GLY A 25 -6.00 3.75 -10.60
N PHE A 26 -5.29 4.63 -9.89
CA PHE A 26 -5.75 5.99 -9.58
C PHE A 26 -6.08 6.76 -10.87
N CYS A 27 -5.10 6.95 -11.77
CA CYS A 27 -5.26 7.54 -13.10
C CYS A 27 -4.38 6.79 -14.11
N HIS A 28 -4.50 7.11 -15.39
CA HIS A 28 -3.67 6.49 -16.44
C HIS A 28 -2.17 6.74 -16.20
N ALA A 29 -1.83 7.95 -15.80
CA ALA A 29 -0.45 8.33 -15.54
C ALA A 29 0.18 7.55 -14.37
N SER A 30 -0.55 7.39 -13.25
CA SER A 30 -0.13 6.56 -12.11
C SER A 30 -0.04 5.09 -12.51
N THR A 31 -1.04 4.55 -13.20
CA THR A 31 -1.01 3.16 -13.68
C THR A 31 0.23 2.89 -14.55
N THR A 32 0.56 3.81 -15.43
CA THR A 32 1.74 3.67 -16.31
C THR A 32 3.04 3.79 -15.51
N GLY A 33 3.15 4.78 -14.61
CA GLY A 33 4.34 4.97 -13.76
C GLY A 33 4.59 3.79 -12.82
N VAL A 34 3.53 3.25 -12.21
CA VAL A 34 3.62 2.07 -11.32
C VAL A 34 4.10 0.85 -12.07
N TYR A 35 3.49 0.51 -13.22
CA TYR A 35 3.94 -0.64 -14.00
C TYR A 35 5.33 -0.45 -14.59
N ASP A 36 5.75 0.78 -14.90
CA ASP A 36 7.11 1.08 -15.32
C ASP A 36 8.11 0.81 -14.18
N ALA A 37 7.81 1.32 -12.99
CA ALA A 37 8.64 1.10 -11.80
C ALA A 37 8.77 -0.39 -11.42
N LEU A 38 7.68 -1.17 -11.55
CA LEU A 38 7.69 -2.62 -11.25
C LEU A 38 8.47 -3.44 -12.27
N ARG A 39 8.44 -3.08 -13.56
CA ARG A 39 8.96 -3.91 -14.65
C ARG A 39 10.31 -3.49 -15.17
N ASN A 40 10.62 -2.21 -15.05
CA ASN A 40 11.85 -1.61 -15.57
C ASN A 40 12.68 -0.92 -14.49
N GLY A 41 12.11 -0.78 -13.28
CA GLY A 41 12.74 -0.04 -12.17
C GLY A 41 13.01 -0.92 -10.94
N LEU A 42 13.07 -0.26 -9.79
CA LEU A 42 13.45 -0.83 -8.50
C LEU A 42 12.26 -1.31 -7.64
N ALA A 43 11.02 -1.00 -8.04
CA ALA A 43 9.83 -1.35 -7.25
C ALA A 43 9.63 -2.87 -7.17
N THR A 44 9.16 -3.34 -6.03
CA THR A 44 8.96 -4.78 -5.78
C THR A 44 7.51 -5.18 -5.63
N THR A 45 6.63 -4.23 -5.34
CA THR A 45 5.19 -4.43 -5.20
C THR A 45 4.42 -3.14 -5.47
N ALA A 46 3.11 -3.24 -5.63
CA ALA A 46 2.24 -2.08 -5.70
C ALA A 46 0.86 -2.34 -5.06
N SER A 47 0.14 -1.26 -4.75
CA SER A 47 -1.19 -1.30 -4.14
C SER A 47 -2.25 -0.73 -5.09
N LEU A 48 -3.26 -1.54 -5.44
CA LEU A 48 -4.37 -1.19 -6.35
C LEU A 48 -5.49 -0.46 -5.61
N VAL A 49 -5.92 0.68 -6.15
CA VAL A 49 -7.11 1.43 -5.70
C VAL A 49 -8.32 0.97 -6.51
N VAL A 50 -9.06 0.00 -6.01
CA VAL A 50 -10.15 -0.66 -6.76
C VAL A 50 -11.29 0.29 -7.17
N PRO A 51 -11.76 1.24 -6.33
CA PRO A 51 -12.83 2.15 -6.71
C PRO A 51 -12.40 3.24 -7.71
N ALA A 52 -11.09 3.44 -7.90
CA ALA A 52 -10.59 4.50 -8.76
C ALA A 52 -10.90 4.24 -10.26
N PRO A 53 -11.05 5.30 -11.07
CA PRO A 53 -11.54 5.21 -12.45
C PRO A 53 -10.70 4.33 -13.37
N TRP A 54 -9.39 4.22 -13.14
CA TRP A 54 -8.48 3.44 -14.00
C TRP A 54 -8.13 2.05 -13.46
N ALA A 55 -8.75 1.60 -12.36
CA ALA A 55 -8.48 0.29 -11.79
C ALA A 55 -8.76 -0.87 -12.77
N ARG A 56 -9.79 -0.76 -13.60
CA ARG A 56 -10.11 -1.78 -14.61
C ARG A 56 -9.07 -1.84 -15.73
N GLU A 57 -8.52 -0.70 -16.12
CA GLU A 57 -7.41 -0.64 -17.08
C GLU A 57 -6.14 -1.24 -16.49
N ALA A 58 -5.83 -0.91 -15.23
CA ALA A 58 -4.71 -1.53 -14.52
C ALA A 58 -4.83 -3.07 -14.52
N ALA A 59 -6.04 -3.60 -14.29
CA ALA A 59 -6.29 -5.05 -14.36
C ALA A 59 -6.02 -5.62 -15.75
N SER A 60 -6.34 -4.91 -16.84
CA SER A 60 -6.08 -5.37 -18.20
C SER A 60 -4.58 -5.47 -18.54
N ARG A 61 -3.74 -4.74 -17.81
CA ARG A 61 -2.28 -4.74 -17.97
C ARG A 61 -1.54 -5.67 -17.02
N PHE A 62 -2.24 -6.28 -16.07
CA PHE A 62 -1.66 -7.19 -15.09
C PHE A 62 -0.99 -8.40 -15.77
N ARG A 63 0.22 -8.75 -15.36
CA ARG A 63 1.03 -9.84 -15.91
C ARG A 63 1.66 -10.72 -14.84
N GLY A 64 1.02 -10.81 -13.66
CA GLY A 64 1.57 -11.54 -12.53
C GLY A 64 2.52 -10.73 -11.65
N ASP A 65 2.49 -9.42 -11.75
CA ASP A 65 3.22 -8.51 -10.85
C ASP A 65 2.78 -8.73 -9.38
N ASP A 66 3.60 -8.38 -8.40
CA ASP A 66 3.22 -8.43 -6.98
C ASP A 66 2.30 -7.25 -6.66
N ILE A 67 1.00 -7.50 -6.52
CA ILE A 67 -0.01 -6.45 -6.35
C ILE A 67 -0.89 -6.75 -5.15
N GLY A 68 -0.98 -5.79 -4.22
CA GLY A 68 -1.96 -5.77 -3.13
C GLY A 68 -3.18 -4.92 -3.45
N VAL A 69 -4.10 -4.84 -2.52
CA VAL A 69 -5.28 -3.96 -2.60
C VAL A 69 -5.17 -2.87 -1.55
N ARG A 70 -5.26 -1.62 -2.00
CA ARG A 70 -5.36 -0.45 -1.15
C ARG A 70 -6.84 -0.18 -0.89
N LEU A 71 -7.33 -0.69 0.25
CA LEU A 71 -8.71 -0.51 0.68
C LEU A 71 -9.00 0.99 0.85
N THR A 72 -10.00 1.46 0.14
CA THR A 72 -10.23 2.88 -0.10
C THR A 72 -11.64 3.27 0.33
N LEU A 73 -11.74 4.25 1.24
CA LEU A 73 -13.00 4.79 1.77
C LEU A 73 -13.08 6.31 1.58
N ASN A 74 -12.07 6.91 0.96
CA ASN A 74 -11.95 8.35 0.71
C ASN A 74 -11.74 8.65 -0.76
N ALA A 75 -12.13 9.88 -1.17
CA ALA A 75 -11.79 10.47 -2.46
C ALA A 75 -11.46 11.95 -2.23
N GLU A 76 -10.21 12.22 -1.87
CA GLU A 76 -9.73 13.51 -1.34
C GLU A 76 -9.66 14.63 -2.38
N HIS A 77 -9.59 14.29 -3.66
CA HIS A 77 -9.46 15.28 -4.73
C HIS A 77 -10.80 15.94 -5.09
N ASP A 78 -10.81 17.24 -5.32
CA ASP A 78 -12.05 17.99 -5.60
C ASP A 78 -12.67 17.65 -6.95
N LEU A 79 -11.86 17.51 -7.99
CA LEU A 79 -12.34 17.34 -9.37
C LEU A 79 -12.23 15.89 -9.88
N TYR A 80 -11.46 15.06 -9.22
CA TYR A 80 -11.23 13.66 -9.58
C TYR A 80 -11.79 12.76 -8.51
N ARG A 81 -13.03 12.28 -8.71
CA ARG A 81 -13.84 11.63 -7.68
C ARG A 81 -14.13 10.19 -8.01
N TRP A 82 -14.23 9.37 -6.99
CA TRP A 82 -14.73 8.00 -7.03
C TRP A 82 -15.58 7.72 -5.78
N GLY A 83 -16.33 6.63 -5.82
CA GLY A 83 -17.25 6.27 -4.74
C GLY A 83 -17.26 4.77 -4.49
N PRO A 84 -18.07 4.31 -3.53
CA PRO A 84 -18.20 2.91 -3.18
C PRO A 84 -18.66 2.08 -4.39
N ILE A 85 -18.14 0.85 -4.48
CA ILE A 85 -18.57 -0.13 -5.50
C ILE A 85 -19.77 -0.95 -5.05
N THR A 86 -20.21 -0.75 -3.81
CA THR A 86 -21.41 -1.35 -3.21
C THR A 86 -22.48 -0.30 -2.95
N GLN A 87 -23.68 -0.76 -2.53
CA GLN A 87 -24.71 0.14 -2.00
C GLN A 87 -24.37 0.44 -0.53
N ALA A 88 -23.71 1.56 -0.30
CA ALA A 88 -23.21 2.02 0.98
C ALA A 88 -23.52 3.51 1.19
N PRO A 89 -24.77 3.88 1.50
CA PRO A 89 -25.19 5.29 1.63
C PRO A 89 -24.42 6.05 2.72
N SER A 90 -23.95 5.41 3.79
CA SER A 90 -23.16 6.05 4.83
C SER A 90 -21.72 6.39 4.39
N LEU A 91 -21.27 5.82 3.26
CA LEU A 91 -19.97 6.09 2.65
C LEU A 91 -20.04 7.13 1.51
N LEU A 92 -21.18 7.77 1.32
CA LEU A 92 -21.35 8.80 0.31
C LEU A 92 -21.31 10.19 0.92
N ASP A 93 -20.60 11.10 0.26
CA ASP A 93 -20.72 12.53 0.53
C ASP A 93 -21.89 13.17 -0.27
N GLY A 94 -22.06 14.49 -0.12
CA GLY A 94 -23.14 15.22 -0.82
C GLY A 94 -23.04 15.21 -2.34
N ASP A 95 -21.88 14.89 -2.90
CA ASP A 95 -21.61 14.81 -4.35
C ASP A 95 -21.74 13.38 -4.89
N GLY A 96 -22.03 12.39 -4.03
CA GLY A 96 -22.21 10.99 -4.40
C GLY A 96 -20.91 10.20 -4.56
N GLY A 97 -19.78 10.74 -4.16
CA GLY A 97 -18.50 10.06 -4.04
C GLY A 97 -18.19 9.64 -2.60
N PHE A 98 -17.05 9.00 -2.37
CA PHE A 98 -16.55 8.82 -1.02
C PHE A 98 -16.27 10.17 -0.34
N PRO A 99 -16.34 10.27 1.00
CA PRO A 99 -15.93 11.46 1.73
C PRO A 99 -14.49 11.89 1.41
N ARG A 100 -14.23 13.20 1.42
CA ARG A 100 -12.90 13.74 1.13
C ARG A 100 -11.92 13.49 2.26
N THR A 101 -12.39 13.53 3.49
CA THR A 101 -11.53 13.43 4.67
C THR A 101 -11.74 12.10 5.41
N VAL A 102 -10.69 11.65 6.06
CA VAL A 102 -10.75 10.47 6.94
C VAL A 102 -11.69 10.71 8.12
N THR A 103 -11.74 11.94 8.65
CA THR A 103 -12.64 12.31 9.74
C THR A 103 -14.10 12.16 9.34
N ASP A 104 -14.48 12.59 8.13
CA ASP A 104 -15.86 12.43 7.66
C ASP A 104 -16.26 10.95 7.53
N VAL A 105 -15.32 10.08 7.08
CA VAL A 105 -15.55 8.62 7.09
C VAL A 105 -15.83 8.14 8.51
N TRP A 106 -14.99 8.50 9.47
CA TRP A 106 -15.13 8.03 10.85
C TRP A 106 -16.40 8.52 11.55
N ASP A 107 -16.86 9.73 11.22
CA ASP A 107 -18.01 10.34 11.87
C ASP A 107 -19.35 9.86 11.30
N HIS A 108 -19.37 9.35 10.06
CA HIS A 108 -20.62 9.04 9.36
C HIS A 108 -20.76 7.58 8.90
N ALA A 109 -19.64 6.84 8.74
CA ALA A 109 -19.68 5.52 8.16
C ALA A 109 -20.31 4.47 9.09
N ASP A 110 -21.25 3.71 8.57
CA ASP A 110 -21.74 2.48 9.19
C ASP A 110 -20.71 1.36 9.01
N LEU A 111 -20.32 0.71 10.11
CA LEU A 111 -19.24 -0.29 10.10
C LEU A 111 -19.59 -1.54 9.29
N ASP A 112 -20.86 -1.90 9.17
CA ASP A 112 -21.27 -3.04 8.33
C ASP A 112 -21.20 -2.68 6.85
N GLU A 113 -21.44 -1.40 6.50
CA GLU A 113 -21.21 -0.89 5.15
C GLU A 113 -19.73 -0.82 4.82
N VAL A 114 -18.88 -0.36 5.76
CA VAL A 114 -17.42 -0.37 5.62
C VAL A 114 -16.90 -1.78 5.37
N ARG A 115 -17.32 -2.76 6.20
CA ARG A 115 -16.91 -4.17 6.04
C ARG A 115 -17.33 -4.74 4.69
N ARG A 116 -18.57 -4.50 4.28
CA ARG A 116 -19.10 -4.95 2.99
C ARG A 116 -18.36 -4.32 1.82
N GLU A 117 -18.09 -3.02 1.87
CA GLU A 117 -17.38 -2.29 0.83
C GLU A 117 -15.92 -2.78 0.69
N CYS A 118 -15.17 -2.85 1.79
CA CYS A 118 -13.79 -3.32 1.79
C CYS A 118 -13.68 -4.77 1.26
N ARG A 119 -14.58 -5.65 1.68
CA ARG A 119 -14.65 -7.03 1.16
C ARG A 119 -14.93 -7.05 -0.33
N ALA A 120 -15.89 -6.24 -0.80
CA ALA A 120 -16.23 -6.15 -2.21
C ALA A 120 -15.06 -5.63 -3.07
N GLN A 121 -14.24 -4.72 -2.55
CA GLN A 121 -13.02 -4.26 -3.24
C GLN A 121 -12.03 -5.42 -3.43
N LEU A 122 -11.81 -6.25 -2.40
CA LEU A 122 -10.95 -7.44 -2.51
C LEU A 122 -11.51 -8.45 -3.53
N GLU A 123 -12.77 -8.81 -3.38
CA GLU A 123 -13.43 -9.75 -4.29
C GLU A 123 -13.43 -9.26 -5.75
N ARG A 124 -13.59 -7.94 -5.94
CA ARG A 124 -13.53 -7.32 -7.26
C ARG A 124 -12.12 -7.43 -7.87
N ALA A 125 -11.07 -7.22 -7.09
CA ALA A 125 -9.69 -7.39 -7.56
C ALA A 125 -9.41 -8.86 -7.95
N VAL A 126 -9.86 -9.82 -7.14
CA VAL A 126 -9.78 -11.27 -7.47
C VAL A 126 -10.55 -11.59 -8.76
N LEU A 127 -11.78 -11.07 -8.90
CA LEU A 127 -12.59 -11.26 -10.12
C LEU A 127 -11.91 -10.68 -11.37
N TRP A 128 -11.11 -9.62 -11.22
CA TRP A 128 -10.33 -9.04 -12.32
C TRP A 128 -9.05 -9.82 -12.62
N GLY A 129 -8.74 -10.87 -11.85
CA GLY A 129 -7.63 -11.77 -12.08
C GLY A 129 -6.35 -11.43 -11.33
N PHE A 130 -6.39 -10.48 -10.36
CA PHE A 130 -5.24 -10.22 -9.51
C PHE A 130 -4.99 -11.37 -8.52
N ASP A 131 -3.73 -11.79 -8.40
CA ASP A 131 -3.23 -12.63 -7.31
C ASP A 131 -2.79 -11.72 -6.16
N ILE A 132 -3.75 -11.31 -5.32
CA ILE A 132 -3.55 -10.32 -4.27
C ILE A 132 -2.45 -10.75 -3.30
N SER A 133 -1.45 -9.89 -3.10
CA SER A 133 -0.29 -10.16 -2.25
C SER A 133 -0.39 -9.59 -0.83
N HIS A 134 -1.09 -8.46 -0.63
CA HIS A 134 -1.20 -7.78 0.66
C HIS A 134 -2.39 -6.82 0.70
N LEU A 135 -2.68 -6.29 1.88
CA LEU A 135 -3.61 -5.19 2.10
C LEU A 135 -2.87 -3.91 2.49
N ASP A 136 -3.33 -2.81 1.94
CA ASP A 136 -2.95 -1.44 2.27
C ASP A 136 -4.22 -0.64 2.62
N ALA A 137 -4.11 0.47 3.34
CA ALA A 137 -5.22 1.35 3.69
C ALA A 137 -4.99 2.76 3.14
N HIS A 138 -5.92 3.24 2.31
CA HIS A 138 -5.83 4.58 1.76
C HIS A 138 -5.98 5.64 2.86
N LEU A 139 -5.08 6.62 2.88
CA LEU A 139 -5.02 7.68 3.91
C LEU A 139 -5.06 7.16 5.36
N ASP A 140 -4.64 5.91 5.58
CA ASP A 140 -4.69 5.23 6.88
C ASP A 140 -6.08 5.19 7.55
N ALA A 141 -7.17 5.35 6.75
CA ALA A 141 -8.54 5.42 7.25
C ALA A 141 -8.96 4.20 8.08
N LEU A 142 -8.43 3.01 7.74
CA LEU A 142 -8.70 1.76 8.45
C LEU A 142 -7.70 1.48 9.60
N LEU A 143 -6.74 2.38 9.86
CA LEU A 143 -5.65 2.12 10.81
C LEU A 143 -5.77 2.91 12.11
N LEU A 144 -6.41 4.08 12.07
CA LEU A 144 -6.28 5.07 13.15
C LEU A 144 -7.46 5.05 14.14
N ARG A 145 -8.44 4.16 13.96
CA ARG A 145 -9.53 3.90 14.93
C ARG A 145 -9.71 2.40 15.14
N PRO A 146 -9.91 1.94 16.39
CA PRO A 146 -9.98 0.50 16.71
C PRO A 146 -11.05 -0.26 15.92
N GLU A 147 -12.25 0.30 15.81
CA GLU A 147 -13.38 -0.32 15.12
C GLU A 147 -13.18 -0.49 13.61
N PHE A 148 -12.42 0.41 12.99
CA PHE A 148 -12.01 0.30 11.59
C PHE A 148 -10.83 -0.67 11.43
N PHE A 149 -9.90 -0.65 12.38
CA PHE A 149 -8.78 -1.57 12.39
C PHE A 149 -9.23 -3.03 12.57
N ASP A 150 -10.26 -3.28 13.36
CA ASP A 150 -10.85 -4.61 13.52
C ASP A 150 -11.34 -5.16 12.16
N ILE A 151 -11.96 -4.33 11.33
CA ILE A 151 -12.37 -4.72 9.96
C ILE A 151 -11.15 -5.01 9.07
N TYR A 152 -10.12 -4.17 9.16
CA TYR A 152 -8.90 -4.36 8.38
C TYR A 152 -8.20 -5.67 8.74
N LEU A 153 -8.11 -5.96 10.04
CA LEU A 153 -7.51 -7.19 10.56
C LEU A 153 -8.35 -8.43 10.22
N GLU A 154 -9.68 -8.36 10.36
CA GLU A 154 -10.62 -9.41 9.96
C GLU A 154 -10.39 -9.81 8.49
N LEU A 155 -10.34 -8.84 7.59
CA LEU A 155 -10.12 -9.10 6.16
C LEU A 155 -8.74 -9.70 5.88
N ALA A 156 -7.69 -9.26 6.59
CA ALA A 156 -6.36 -9.84 6.47
C ALA A 156 -6.33 -11.32 6.86
N VAL A 157 -7.01 -11.68 7.96
CA VAL A 157 -7.13 -13.07 8.42
C VAL A 157 -7.96 -13.90 7.45
N ASP A 158 -9.13 -13.40 7.03
CA ASP A 158 -10.06 -14.12 6.15
C ASP A 158 -9.43 -14.46 4.79
N PHE A 159 -8.67 -13.52 4.21
CA PHE A 159 -8.03 -13.71 2.91
C PHE A 159 -6.60 -14.26 3.01
N GLY A 160 -6.05 -14.42 4.23
CA GLY A 160 -4.69 -14.87 4.47
C GLY A 160 -3.67 -13.93 3.83
N LEU A 161 -3.79 -12.62 4.09
CA LEU A 161 -2.97 -11.56 3.51
C LEU A 161 -2.17 -10.80 4.57
N PRO A 162 -0.89 -10.49 4.32
CA PRO A 162 -0.12 -9.57 5.15
C PRO A 162 -0.68 -8.15 5.06
N LEU A 163 -0.44 -7.38 6.11
CA LEU A 163 -0.87 -5.99 6.22
C LEU A 163 0.30 -5.02 5.99
N ARG A 164 0.03 -3.94 5.29
CA ARG A 164 0.83 -2.74 5.42
C ARG A 164 0.39 -2.01 6.68
N LEU A 165 1.33 -1.83 7.62
CA LEU A 165 1.12 -1.09 8.85
C LEU A 165 2.11 0.07 8.95
N PRO A 166 1.73 1.20 9.57
CA PRO A 166 2.65 2.30 9.80
C PRO A 166 3.77 1.87 10.75
N ASP A 167 4.82 2.69 10.78
CA ASP A 167 5.93 2.50 11.72
C ASP A 167 5.43 2.52 13.18
N ALA A 168 6.13 1.80 14.06
CA ALA A 168 5.77 1.69 15.48
C ALA A 168 5.72 3.06 16.20
N SER A 169 6.44 4.05 15.72
CA SER A 169 6.42 5.41 16.24
C SER A 169 5.05 6.11 16.16
N VAL A 170 4.14 5.59 15.32
CA VAL A 170 2.78 6.13 15.16
C VAL A 170 1.82 5.63 16.26
N GLU A 171 2.08 4.47 16.87
CA GLU A 171 1.18 3.85 17.86
C GLU A 171 0.80 4.76 19.05
N PRO A 172 1.71 5.56 19.62
CA PRO A 172 1.33 6.48 20.71
C PRO A 172 0.27 7.52 20.31
N THR A 173 0.27 7.93 19.03
CA THR A 173 -0.73 8.87 18.50
C THR A 173 -2.06 8.19 18.22
N VAL A 174 -2.02 6.94 17.77
CA VAL A 174 -3.22 6.12 17.50
C VAL A 174 -3.92 5.70 18.78
N GLY A 175 -3.17 5.45 19.86
CA GLY A 175 -3.71 5.17 21.19
C GLY A 175 -4.08 3.70 21.44
N PHE A 176 -3.81 2.79 20.48
CA PHE A 176 -3.96 1.33 20.68
C PHE A 176 -2.87 0.55 19.91
N PRO A 177 -2.56 -0.70 20.32
CA PRO A 177 -1.37 -1.42 19.87
C PRO A 177 -1.64 -2.20 18.56
N ILE A 178 -1.75 -1.50 17.44
CA ILE A 178 -2.10 -2.08 16.12
C ILE A 178 -1.17 -3.22 15.71
N ARG A 179 0.14 -3.07 15.90
CA ARG A 179 1.14 -4.06 15.51
C ARG A 179 1.07 -5.32 16.37
N ARG A 180 0.81 -5.14 17.69
CA ARG A 180 0.62 -6.28 18.59
C ARG A 180 -0.63 -7.07 18.23
N LEU A 181 -1.76 -6.40 17.98
CA LEU A 181 -3.01 -7.04 17.59
C LEU A 181 -2.86 -7.84 16.27
N ALA A 182 -2.20 -7.26 15.27
CA ALA A 182 -1.90 -7.96 14.03
C ALA A 182 -1.00 -9.19 14.25
N ALA A 183 0.04 -9.06 15.08
CA ALA A 183 0.95 -10.17 15.41
C ALA A 183 0.24 -11.29 16.18
N GLU A 184 -0.62 -10.98 17.15
CA GLU A 184 -1.45 -11.93 17.90
C GLU A 184 -2.44 -12.67 17.00
N ALA A 185 -2.95 -12.01 15.96
CA ALA A 185 -3.77 -12.64 14.91
C ALA A 185 -2.97 -13.46 13.89
N GLY A 186 -1.63 -13.50 14.02
CA GLY A 186 -0.75 -14.24 13.12
C GLY A 186 -0.47 -13.56 11.78
N VAL A 187 -0.91 -12.31 11.61
CA VAL A 187 -0.71 -11.53 10.40
C VAL A 187 0.72 -10.99 10.33
N LEU A 188 1.34 -11.08 9.15
CA LEU A 188 2.67 -10.55 8.88
C LEU A 188 2.61 -9.11 8.35
N PHE A 189 3.62 -8.34 8.70
CA PHE A 189 3.81 -6.95 8.28
C PHE A 189 5.29 -6.57 8.37
N ALA A 190 5.71 -5.48 7.72
CA ALA A 190 7.09 -5.01 7.79
C ALA A 190 7.48 -4.54 9.22
N ASP A 191 8.72 -4.77 9.63
CA ASP A 191 9.22 -4.31 10.92
C ASP A 191 9.27 -2.79 11.00
N ARG A 192 9.59 -2.13 9.86
CA ARG A 192 9.65 -0.68 9.69
C ARG A 192 8.92 -0.27 8.42
N ALA A 193 8.27 0.88 8.45
CA ALA A 193 7.58 1.44 7.30
C ALA A 193 7.85 2.94 7.18
N ALA A 194 8.04 3.41 5.95
CA ALA A 194 8.20 4.82 5.65
C ALA A 194 7.53 5.16 4.32
N THR A 195 6.94 6.33 4.23
CA THR A 195 6.48 6.91 2.96
C THR A 195 7.43 8.04 2.56
N ILE A 196 7.80 8.11 1.30
CA ILE A 196 8.66 9.18 0.79
C ILE A 196 7.83 10.46 0.67
N PRO A 197 8.29 11.58 1.26
CA PRO A 197 7.54 12.82 1.24
C PRO A 197 7.59 13.50 -0.14
N ALA A 198 6.56 14.27 -0.47
CA ALA A 198 6.50 15.02 -1.72
C ALA A 198 7.66 16.02 -1.90
N ARG A 199 8.17 16.58 -0.80
CA ARG A 199 9.32 17.49 -0.83
C ARG A 199 10.57 16.82 -0.27
N GLY A 200 11.68 16.92 -0.99
CA GLY A 200 12.95 16.31 -0.57
C GLY A 200 12.97 14.78 -0.70
N GLY A 201 12.07 14.19 -1.49
CA GLY A 201 11.89 12.75 -1.60
C GLY A 201 13.19 12.02 -1.97
N ARG A 202 13.97 12.54 -2.92
CA ARG A 202 15.26 11.93 -3.31
C ARG A 202 16.24 11.81 -2.14
N GLN A 203 16.44 12.91 -1.42
CA GLN A 203 17.35 12.92 -0.28
C GLN A 203 16.86 11.96 0.82
N THR A 204 15.56 11.99 1.10
CA THR A 204 14.96 11.09 2.09
C THR A 204 15.10 9.62 1.69
N LEU A 205 14.90 9.28 0.41
CA LEU A 205 15.08 7.90 -0.07
C LEU A 205 16.53 7.43 0.12
N LEU A 206 17.50 8.23 -0.28
CA LEU A 206 18.93 7.90 -0.11
C LEU A 206 19.31 7.74 1.38
N GLU A 207 18.81 8.60 2.26
CA GLU A 207 19.02 8.48 3.70
C GLU A 207 18.40 7.20 4.26
N ARG A 208 17.17 6.86 3.85
CA ARG A 208 16.49 5.61 4.27
C ARG A 208 17.23 4.36 3.78
N LEU A 209 17.70 4.37 2.54
CA LEU A 209 18.52 3.27 2.01
C LEU A 209 19.84 3.13 2.78
N GLY A 210 20.51 4.23 3.10
CA GLY A 210 21.76 4.22 3.89
C GLY A 210 21.57 3.80 5.36
N ALA A 211 20.35 3.90 5.89
CA ALA A 211 20.00 3.59 7.27
C ALA A 211 19.25 2.26 7.43
N LEU A 212 19.24 1.38 6.41
CA LEU A 212 18.58 0.07 6.52
C LEU A 212 19.22 -0.78 7.63
N GLU A 213 18.38 -1.27 8.51
CA GLU A 213 18.75 -2.18 9.61
C GLU A 213 18.32 -3.63 9.29
N PRO A 214 18.87 -4.64 10.01
CA PRO A 214 18.35 -6.01 9.94
C PRO A 214 16.85 -6.10 10.16
N GLY A 215 16.19 -6.99 9.43
CA GLY A 215 14.73 -7.14 9.41
C GLY A 215 14.12 -6.66 8.11
N LEU A 216 12.81 -6.51 8.07
CA LEU A 216 12.04 -6.08 6.90
C LEU A 216 11.66 -4.60 6.99
N THR A 217 12.12 -3.81 6.03
CA THR A 217 11.73 -2.41 5.86
C THR A 217 10.86 -2.26 4.62
N GLU A 218 9.77 -1.50 4.74
CA GLU A 218 8.96 -1.04 3.61
C GLU A 218 9.16 0.44 3.36
N ILE A 219 9.36 0.82 2.09
CA ILE A 219 9.39 2.20 1.64
C ILE A 219 8.34 2.38 0.55
N THR A 220 7.41 3.33 0.76
CA THR A 220 6.31 3.61 -0.18
C THR A 220 6.57 4.88 -0.97
N LEU A 221 6.33 4.80 -2.29
CA LEU A 221 6.39 5.90 -3.25
C LEU A 221 5.10 5.94 -4.08
N HIS A 222 4.88 7.06 -4.80
CA HIS A 222 3.67 7.27 -5.62
C HIS A 222 4.03 7.58 -7.08
N PRO A 223 4.66 6.65 -7.83
CA PRO A 223 5.19 6.94 -9.15
C PRO A 223 4.09 7.18 -10.19
N ALA A 224 4.25 8.23 -11.00
CA ALA A 224 3.41 8.52 -12.15
C ALA A 224 4.24 9.08 -13.31
N ILE A 225 3.75 8.96 -14.54
CA ILE A 225 4.28 9.71 -15.68
C ILE A 225 3.68 11.11 -15.73
N ASP A 226 4.41 12.08 -16.29
CA ASP A 226 3.90 13.42 -16.52
C ASP A 226 2.80 13.41 -17.60
N SER A 227 1.63 14.00 -17.27
CA SER A 227 0.51 14.15 -18.19
C SER A 227 -0.44 15.25 -17.74
N ASP A 228 -1.23 15.79 -18.67
CA ASP A 228 -2.27 16.78 -18.36
C ASP A 228 -3.35 16.20 -17.43
N GLU A 229 -3.66 14.91 -17.55
CA GLU A 229 -4.57 14.21 -16.65
C GLU A 229 -4.05 14.24 -15.21
N LEU A 230 -2.78 13.87 -14.98
CA LEU A 230 -2.19 13.86 -13.64
C LEU A 230 -2.15 15.24 -13.02
N ARG A 231 -1.78 16.26 -13.80
CA ARG A 231 -1.74 17.66 -13.35
C ARG A 231 -3.12 18.20 -12.97
N ALA A 232 -4.17 17.74 -13.64
CA ALA A 232 -5.54 18.10 -13.33
C ALA A 232 -6.12 17.30 -12.13
N ALA A 233 -5.64 16.08 -11.91
CA ALA A 233 -6.16 15.16 -10.90
C ALA A 233 -5.49 15.29 -9.52
N SER A 234 -4.25 15.79 -9.45
CA SER A 234 -3.44 15.72 -8.23
C SER A 234 -2.54 16.94 -8.05
N ASP A 235 -2.65 17.63 -6.94
CA ASP A 235 -1.82 18.79 -6.60
C ASP A 235 -0.35 18.42 -6.34
N ASP A 236 -0.07 17.16 -6.03
CA ASP A 236 1.26 16.61 -5.78
C ASP A 236 1.90 15.95 -7.03
N TRP A 237 1.39 16.24 -8.22
CA TRP A 237 1.79 15.62 -9.48
C TRP A 237 3.31 15.66 -9.73
N GLU A 238 4.00 16.76 -9.37
CA GLU A 238 5.45 16.90 -9.54
C GLU A 238 6.22 15.87 -8.72
N SER A 239 5.78 15.62 -7.49
CA SER A 239 6.43 14.61 -6.65
C SER A 239 6.19 13.19 -7.16
N ARG A 240 5.02 12.91 -7.72
CA ARG A 240 4.71 11.61 -8.33
C ARG A 240 5.57 11.34 -9.56
N VAL A 241 5.81 12.35 -10.39
CA VAL A 241 6.74 12.25 -11.52
C VAL A 241 8.19 12.06 -11.05
N ALA A 242 8.58 12.77 -9.98
CA ALA A 242 9.90 12.58 -9.37
C ALA A 242 10.04 11.17 -8.80
N ASP A 243 9.05 10.61 -8.11
CA ASP A 243 9.06 9.25 -7.57
C ASP A 243 9.28 8.20 -8.67
N ARG A 244 8.63 8.37 -9.83
CA ARG A 244 8.89 7.49 -10.97
C ARG A 244 10.35 7.61 -11.44
N THR A 245 10.89 8.83 -11.53
CA THR A 245 12.27 9.05 -11.92
C THR A 245 13.25 8.39 -10.95
N LEU A 246 13.01 8.50 -9.64
CA LEU A 246 13.84 7.85 -8.61
C LEU A 246 13.86 6.33 -8.74
N LEU A 247 12.73 5.73 -9.10
CA LEU A 247 12.62 4.27 -9.19
C LEU A 247 13.12 3.70 -10.52
N VAL A 248 13.11 4.48 -11.61
CA VAL A 248 13.36 3.96 -12.96
C VAL A 248 14.65 4.53 -13.57
N ASP A 249 14.91 5.80 -13.38
CA ASP A 249 15.92 6.53 -14.17
C ASP A 249 17.08 7.10 -13.33
N ASP A 250 17.05 7.03 -11.97
CA ASP A 250 18.11 7.60 -11.12
C ASP A 250 19.22 6.57 -10.83
N PRO A 251 20.40 6.69 -11.47
CA PRO A 251 21.49 5.74 -11.27
C PRO A 251 22.11 5.80 -9.87
N GLU A 252 22.03 6.95 -9.17
CA GLU A 252 22.57 7.06 -7.82
C GLU A 252 21.68 6.33 -6.82
N VAL A 253 20.35 6.39 -6.98
CA VAL A 253 19.41 5.60 -6.17
C VAL A 253 19.62 4.11 -6.39
N ALA A 254 19.79 3.68 -7.65
CA ALA A 254 20.08 2.28 -7.97
C ALA A 254 21.43 1.83 -7.37
N ALA A 255 22.47 2.65 -7.45
CA ALA A 255 23.79 2.37 -6.85
C ALA A 255 23.72 2.36 -5.32
N ALA A 256 23.00 3.30 -4.71
CA ALA A 256 22.79 3.34 -3.26
C ALA A 256 22.08 2.07 -2.79
N LEU A 257 20.99 1.64 -3.44
CA LEU A 257 20.31 0.40 -3.14
C LEU A 257 21.23 -0.81 -3.26
N ALA A 258 21.97 -0.94 -4.36
CA ALA A 258 22.90 -2.04 -4.56
C ALA A 258 23.99 -2.10 -3.46
N SER A 259 24.45 -0.94 -2.97
CA SER A 259 25.48 -0.86 -1.92
C SER A 259 25.00 -1.31 -0.54
N THR A 260 23.68 -1.34 -0.29
CA THR A 260 23.10 -1.75 1.01
C THR A 260 23.27 -3.25 1.29
N GLY A 261 23.42 -4.07 0.26
CA GLY A 261 23.33 -5.52 0.35
C GLY A 261 21.92 -6.04 0.73
N ALA A 262 20.90 -5.19 0.68
CA ALA A 262 19.54 -5.59 1.01
C ALA A 262 18.96 -6.52 -0.05
N ILE A 263 18.16 -7.48 0.40
CA ILE A 263 17.39 -8.39 -0.46
C ILE A 263 16.04 -7.74 -0.74
N CYS A 264 15.82 -7.34 -1.97
CA CYS A 264 14.54 -6.77 -2.40
C CYS A 264 13.50 -7.87 -2.59
N ILE A 265 12.35 -7.75 -1.93
CA ILE A 265 11.24 -8.71 -1.99
C ILE A 265 9.91 -7.97 -2.19
N GLY A 266 8.88 -8.65 -2.71
CA GLY A 266 7.49 -8.21 -2.63
C GLY A 266 6.77 -8.73 -1.38
N TYR A 267 5.45 -8.62 -1.36
CA TYR A 267 4.64 -9.14 -0.25
C TYR A 267 4.25 -10.63 -0.41
N ARG A 268 4.39 -11.23 -1.60
CA ARG A 268 4.08 -12.66 -1.79
C ARG A 268 4.81 -13.58 -0.83
N PRO A 269 6.12 -13.42 -0.56
CA PRO A 269 6.81 -14.26 0.44
C PRO A 269 6.17 -14.21 1.82
N LEU A 270 5.69 -13.03 2.27
CA LEU A 270 4.98 -12.88 3.54
C LEU A 270 3.63 -13.62 3.50
N ARG A 271 2.86 -13.42 2.43
CA ARG A 271 1.57 -14.10 2.23
C ARG A 271 1.75 -15.62 2.24
N ASP A 272 2.72 -16.12 1.51
CA ASP A 272 2.97 -17.54 1.38
C ASP A 272 3.43 -18.16 2.72
N ALA A 273 4.23 -17.41 3.52
CA ALA A 273 4.61 -17.81 4.88
C ALA A 273 3.41 -17.81 5.87
N MET A 274 2.39 -16.95 5.65
CA MET A 274 1.15 -16.99 6.43
C MET A 274 0.29 -18.20 6.07
N ARG A 275 0.16 -18.49 4.77
CA ARG A 275 -0.68 -19.59 4.25
C ARG A 275 -0.07 -20.96 4.47
N HIS A 276 1.26 -21.03 4.49
CA HIS A 276 2.05 -22.27 4.65
C HIS A 276 3.12 -22.09 5.74
N PRO A 277 2.72 -21.97 7.02
CA PRO A 277 3.70 -21.78 8.09
C PRO A 277 4.68 -22.94 8.10
N ILE A 278 5.97 -22.61 8.09
CA ILE A 278 7.05 -23.60 8.26
C ILE A 278 6.81 -24.26 9.63
N ARG A 279 6.44 -25.53 9.64
CA ARG A 279 6.33 -26.28 10.90
C ARG A 279 7.72 -26.40 11.49
N PRO A 280 7.89 -26.08 12.79
CA PRO A 280 9.17 -26.18 13.48
C PRO A 280 9.72 -27.62 13.51
#